data_75d076b1a37f75df347be55577cedab5
#
_entry.id   75d076b1a37f75df347be55577cedab5
#
_cell.length_a   1.000
_cell.length_b   1.000
_cell.length_c   1.000
_cell.angle_alpha   90.00
_cell.angle_beta   90.00
_cell.angle_gamma   90.00
#
_symmetry.space_group_name_H-M   'P 1'
#
loop_
_entity.id
_entity.type
_entity.pdbx_description
1 polymer ?
#
loop_
_entity_poly.entity_id
_entity_poly.type
_entity_poly.pdbx_seq_one_letter_code
_entity_poly.pdbx_strand_id
1 'polypeptide(L)'
;QLNGTLRSQRHDFLNHLQVISGLIEMREFDDASDYIHRILKDTGDVSRVLRTKNPAVNALLSAKYAMCQKRGIAFDMVVRTPMERLPVEDWQMCRVLSNLIDNAAEATEHAERKSRVIRLVLDENEDEFFFRVGNNGPAVPQELAASIFSPGVSTKGEGRGMGLFIVREVVASCGGTIECAASGDWTVFSGTLPKKKES
;
A
#
# COMPACT_ATOMS: atom_id res chain seq x y z
N GLN A 1 14.96 -15.01 21.36
CA GLN A 1 15.86 -14.23 20.47
C GLN A 1 15.09 -13.38 19.44
N LEU A 2 13.94 -13.80 18.93
CA LEU A 2 13.14 -13.06 17.92
C LEU A 2 12.62 -11.72 18.44
N ASN A 3 12.18 -11.64 19.69
CA ASN A 3 11.65 -10.42 20.31
C ASN A 3 12.69 -9.29 20.51
N GLY A 4 13.96 -9.64 20.65
CA GLY A 4 15.06 -8.66 20.78
C GLY A 4 15.36 -7.97 19.45
N THR A 5 15.36 -8.72 18.36
CA THR A 5 15.67 -8.21 17.02
C THR A 5 14.58 -7.24 16.51
N LEU A 6 13.31 -7.58 16.74
CA LEU A 6 12.16 -6.71 16.36
C LEU A 6 12.13 -5.41 17.19
N ARG A 7 12.51 -5.46 18.47
CA ARG A 7 12.64 -4.26 19.32
C ARG A 7 13.76 -3.35 18.86
N SER A 8 14.92 -3.91 18.53
CA SER A 8 16.06 -3.16 17.99
C SER A 8 15.70 -2.50 16.66
N GLN A 9 15.13 -3.25 15.71
CA GLN A 9 14.72 -2.69 14.41
C GLN A 9 13.70 -1.55 14.55
N ARG A 10 12.74 -1.67 15.46
CA ARG A 10 11.76 -0.60 15.72
C ARG A 10 12.42 0.63 16.33
N HIS A 11 13.38 0.45 17.23
CA HIS A 11 14.13 1.55 17.85
C HIS A 11 14.98 2.29 16.81
N ASP A 12 15.68 1.54 15.96
CA ASP A 12 16.52 2.12 14.90
C ASP A 12 15.67 2.89 13.88
N PHE A 13 14.47 2.35 13.53
CA PHE A 13 13.52 3.04 12.67
C PHE A 13 13.02 4.36 13.28
N LEU A 14 12.67 4.37 14.57
CA LEU A 14 12.24 5.59 15.26
C LEU A 14 13.36 6.64 15.33
N ASN A 15 14.61 6.22 15.53
CA ASN A 15 15.77 7.11 15.52
C ASN A 15 15.93 7.78 14.14
N HIS A 16 15.78 7.01 13.04
CA HIS A 16 15.82 7.58 11.70
C HIS A 16 14.72 8.61 11.46
N LEU A 17 13.49 8.33 11.91
CA LEU A 17 12.37 9.28 11.81
C LEU A 17 12.62 10.56 12.62
N GLN A 18 13.23 10.46 13.81
CA GLN A 18 13.59 11.62 14.63
C GLN A 18 14.62 12.52 13.95
N VAL A 19 15.64 11.91 13.32
CA VAL A 19 16.66 12.68 12.57
C VAL A 19 16.01 13.42 11.39
N ILE A 20 15.16 12.73 10.62
CA ILE A 20 14.46 13.33 9.48
C ILE A 20 13.56 14.48 9.95
N SER A 21 12.77 14.27 11.01
CA SER A 21 11.90 15.31 11.58
C SER A 21 12.71 16.53 12.03
N GLY A 22 13.83 16.33 12.71
CA GLY A 22 14.70 17.41 13.13
C GLY A 22 15.29 18.22 11.96
N LEU A 23 15.72 17.55 10.89
CA LEU A 23 16.22 18.23 9.68
C LEU A 23 15.12 19.05 9.00
N ILE A 24 13.89 18.52 8.93
CA ILE A 24 12.74 19.23 8.37
C ILE A 24 12.36 20.44 9.23
N GLU A 25 12.38 20.32 10.56
CA GLU A 25 12.11 21.42 11.50
C GLU A 25 13.14 22.55 11.38
N MET A 26 14.40 22.19 11.14
CA MET A 26 15.49 23.14 10.86
C MET A 26 15.44 23.72 9.44
N ARG A 27 14.52 23.27 8.60
CA ARG A 27 14.40 23.60 7.16
C ARG A 27 15.59 23.18 6.30
N GLU A 28 16.37 22.21 6.77
CA GLU A 28 17.48 21.60 6.04
C GLU A 28 16.93 20.46 5.12
N PHE A 29 16.17 20.86 4.11
CA PHE A 29 15.43 19.90 3.26
C PHE A 29 16.36 19.05 2.40
N ASP A 30 17.46 19.61 1.94
CA ASP A 30 18.46 18.88 1.13
C ASP A 30 19.15 17.82 1.97
N ASP A 31 19.54 18.15 3.21
CA ASP A 31 20.14 17.20 4.13
C ASP A 31 19.16 16.11 4.56
N ALA A 32 17.87 16.46 4.77
CA ALA A 32 16.82 15.48 5.04
C ALA A 32 16.66 14.51 3.86
N SER A 33 16.65 15.03 2.62
CA SER A 33 16.57 14.24 1.40
C SER A 33 17.78 13.30 1.26
N ASP A 34 18.98 13.82 1.44
CA ASP A 34 20.22 13.03 1.39
C ASP A 34 20.27 11.95 2.47
N TYR A 35 19.81 12.25 3.68
CA TYR A 35 19.72 11.29 4.76
C TYR A 35 18.77 10.14 4.42
N ILE A 36 17.57 10.46 3.88
CA ILE A 36 16.60 9.47 3.39
C ILE A 36 17.19 8.62 2.28
N HIS A 37 17.88 9.23 1.28
CA HIS A 37 18.50 8.49 0.19
C HIS A 37 19.61 7.53 0.66
N ARG A 38 20.38 7.90 1.69
CA ARG A 38 21.39 7.02 2.30
C ARG A 38 20.77 5.81 3.00
N ILE A 39 19.60 5.98 3.63
CA ILE A 39 18.89 4.86 4.29
C ILE A 39 18.26 3.94 3.23
N LEU A 40 17.68 4.54 2.19
CA LEU A 40 16.91 3.82 1.17
C LEU A 40 17.77 3.28 0.03
N LYS A 41 19.10 3.36 0.07
CA LYS A 41 20.03 2.92 -1.00
C LYS A 41 19.32 2.17 -2.13
N ASP A 42 19.21 2.81 -3.30
CA ASP A 42 18.68 2.25 -4.56
C ASP A 42 17.17 2.31 -4.79
N THR A 43 16.55 3.47 -4.75
CA THR A 43 15.28 3.65 -5.46
C THR A 43 15.53 4.42 -6.75
N GLY A 44 15.63 3.65 -7.85
CA GLY A 44 15.82 4.21 -9.19
C GLY A 44 14.64 5.09 -9.64
N ASP A 45 14.92 5.97 -10.59
CA ASP A 45 14.02 6.96 -11.21
C ASP A 45 12.60 6.46 -11.52
N VAL A 46 11.62 6.88 -10.72
CA VAL A 46 10.18 6.61 -10.95
C VAL A 46 9.36 7.91 -11.13
N SER A 47 10.03 9.04 -11.32
CA SER A 47 9.36 10.35 -11.32
C SER A 47 8.46 10.66 -12.55
N ARG A 48 8.19 9.70 -13.46
CA ARG A 48 7.51 10.00 -14.73
C ARG A 48 6.04 9.59 -14.86
N VAL A 49 5.45 8.80 -13.97
CA VAL A 49 4.17 8.10 -14.27
C VAL A 49 3.00 8.49 -13.36
N LEU A 50 3.22 9.08 -12.20
CA LEU A 50 2.15 9.29 -11.21
C LEU A 50 1.89 10.77 -10.97
N ARG A 51 0.71 11.20 -11.32
CA ARG A 51 0.26 12.59 -11.13
C ARG A 51 -1.06 12.63 -10.36
N THR A 52 -1.05 12.17 -9.12
CA THR A 52 -2.05 12.63 -8.18
C THR A 52 -1.60 13.99 -7.61
N LYS A 53 -2.51 14.76 -7.04
CA LYS A 53 -2.18 15.95 -6.26
C LYS A 53 -1.82 15.61 -4.81
N ASN A 54 -1.70 14.33 -4.48
CA ASN A 54 -1.32 13.83 -3.16
C ASN A 54 0.15 13.37 -3.16
N PRO A 55 1.09 14.17 -2.60
CA PRO A 55 2.51 13.84 -2.62
C PRO A 55 2.85 12.55 -1.87
N ALA A 56 2.14 12.25 -0.77
CA ALA A 56 2.39 11.05 0.03
C ALA A 56 2.05 9.78 -0.76
N VAL A 57 0.91 9.78 -1.45
CA VAL A 57 0.51 8.67 -2.33
C VAL A 57 1.47 8.52 -3.49
N ASN A 58 1.88 9.61 -4.14
CA ASN A 58 2.85 9.56 -5.23
C ASN A 58 4.18 8.95 -4.78
N ALA A 59 4.71 9.36 -3.62
CA ALA A 59 5.94 8.81 -3.07
C ALA A 59 5.81 7.30 -2.76
N LEU A 60 4.69 6.89 -2.14
CA LEU A 60 4.40 5.49 -1.87
C LEU A 60 4.38 4.66 -3.16
N LEU A 61 3.60 5.10 -4.16
CA LEU A 61 3.45 4.36 -5.41
C LEU A 61 4.77 4.26 -6.17
N SER A 62 5.61 5.30 -6.13
CA SER A 62 6.96 5.27 -6.68
C SER A 62 7.83 4.21 -6.00
N ALA A 63 7.82 4.15 -4.67
CA ALA A 63 8.56 3.14 -3.92
C ALA A 63 8.06 1.72 -4.21
N LYS A 64 6.74 1.52 -4.32
CA LYS A 64 6.14 0.22 -4.64
C LYS A 64 6.45 -0.23 -6.06
N TYR A 65 6.48 0.71 -7.01
CA TYR A 65 6.91 0.42 -8.37
C TYR A 65 8.35 -0.10 -8.41
N ALA A 66 9.29 0.61 -7.76
CA ALA A 66 10.68 0.20 -7.69
C ALA A 66 10.84 -1.18 -7.00
N MET A 67 10.08 -1.44 -5.93
CA MET A 67 10.05 -2.74 -5.27
C MET A 67 9.59 -3.86 -6.23
N CYS A 68 8.49 -3.65 -6.96
CA CYS A 68 7.97 -4.62 -7.94
C CYS A 68 8.98 -4.90 -9.04
N GLN A 69 9.64 -3.86 -9.58
CA GLN A 69 10.69 -4.02 -10.59
C GLN A 69 11.85 -4.90 -10.09
N LYS A 70 12.33 -4.65 -8.87
CA LYS A 70 13.39 -5.47 -8.24
C LYS A 70 13.00 -6.94 -8.07
N ARG A 71 11.70 -7.23 -7.90
CA ARG A 71 11.14 -8.59 -7.74
C ARG A 71 10.70 -9.24 -9.06
N GLY A 72 10.90 -8.57 -10.19
CA GLY A 72 10.46 -9.05 -11.49
C GLY A 72 8.95 -9.15 -11.65
N ILE A 73 8.21 -8.24 -10.98
CA ILE A 73 6.76 -8.14 -11.02
C ILE A 73 6.39 -6.94 -11.89
N ALA A 74 5.59 -7.15 -12.93
CA ALA A 74 5.00 -6.05 -13.68
C ALA A 74 3.95 -5.35 -12.83
N PHE A 75 4.07 -4.03 -12.65
CA PHE A 75 3.14 -3.24 -11.87
C PHE A 75 2.45 -2.21 -12.77
N ASP A 76 1.21 -2.55 -13.18
CA ASP A 76 0.37 -1.71 -14.02
C ASP A 76 -0.44 -0.75 -13.12
N MET A 77 -0.32 0.55 -13.37
CA MET A 77 -1.03 1.57 -12.59
C MET A 77 -1.92 2.41 -13.51
N VAL A 78 -3.19 2.52 -13.15
CA VAL A 78 -4.17 3.40 -13.78
C VAL A 78 -4.69 4.37 -12.73
N VAL A 79 -4.26 5.63 -12.82
CA VAL A 79 -4.65 6.69 -11.89
C VAL A 79 -5.48 7.72 -12.67
N ARG A 80 -6.77 7.82 -12.33
CA ARG A 80 -7.76 8.70 -12.98
C ARG A 80 -8.34 9.75 -12.02
N THR A 81 -7.78 9.83 -10.82
CA THR A 81 -8.21 10.77 -9.78
C THR A 81 -7.04 11.65 -9.35
N PRO A 82 -7.25 12.95 -9.08
CA PRO A 82 -6.25 13.79 -8.44
C PRO A 82 -6.03 13.40 -6.99
N MET A 83 -6.91 12.60 -6.37
CA MET A 83 -6.88 12.23 -4.95
C MET A 83 -6.85 13.45 -4.01
N GLU A 84 -7.56 14.48 -4.37
CA GLU A 84 -7.80 15.64 -3.52
C GLU A 84 -8.94 15.33 -2.53
N ARG A 85 -8.81 15.83 -1.30
CA ARG A 85 -9.87 15.74 -0.29
C ARG A 85 -10.32 14.29 0.00
N LEU A 86 -9.37 13.39 0.19
CA LEU A 86 -9.66 12.05 0.68
C LEU A 86 -10.44 12.13 2.00
N PRO A 87 -11.42 11.25 2.24
CA PRO A 87 -12.17 11.20 3.49
C PRO A 87 -11.35 10.66 4.67
N VAL A 88 -10.14 10.19 4.41
CA VAL A 88 -9.15 9.69 5.36
C VAL A 88 -7.86 10.50 5.25
N GLU A 89 -7.04 10.48 6.30
CA GLU A 89 -5.73 11.11 6.28
C GLU A 89 -4.79 10.45 5.26
N ASP A 90 -3.88 11.22 4.67
CA ASP A 90 -2.95 10.72 3.64
C ASP A 90 -2.16 9.50 4.09
N TRP A 91 -1.69 9.48 5.33
CA TRP A 91 -0.96 8.33 5.90
C TRP A 91 -1.83 7.08 6.03
N GLN A 92 -3.14 7.24 6.28
CA GLN A 92 -4.09 6.12 6.33
C GLN A 92 -4.29 5.54 4.93
N MET A 93 -4.45 6.39 3.91
CA MET A 93 -4.54 5.93 2.52
C MET A 93 -3.26 5.24 2.07
N CYS A 94 -2.10 5.79 2.40
CA CYS A 94 -0.82 5.14 2.18
C CYS A 94 -0.74 3.76 2.85
N ARG A 95 -1.26 3.62 4.06
CA ARG A 95 -1.30 2.35 4.79
C ARG A 95 -2.22 1.34 4.10
N VAL A 96 -3.38 1.76 3.60
CA VAL A 96 -4.30 0.92 2.83
C VAL A 96 -3.62 0.40 1.56
N LEU A 97 -3.10 1.30 0.73
CA LEU A 97 -2.46 0.94 -0.53
C LEU A 97 -1.22 0.07 -0.32
N SER A 98 -0.38 0.40 0.68
CA SER A 98 0.81 -0.40 0.99
C SER A 98 0.45 -1.82 1.35
N ASN A 99 -0.50 -2.04 2.26
CA ASN A 99 -0.91 -3.39 2.67
C ASN A 99 -1.47 -4.20 1.49
N LEU A 100 -2.28 -3.60 0.64
CA LEU A 100 -2.86 -4.29 -0.51
C LEU A 100 -1.80 -4.65 -1.56
N ILE A 101 -0.89 -3.72 -1.87
CA ILE A 101 0.18 -3.93 -2.85
C ILE A 101 1.19 -4.97 -2.34
N ASP A 102 1.56 -4.91 -1.05
CA ASP A 102 2.47 -5.90 -0.46
C ASP A 102 1.86 -7.29 -0.45
N ASN A 103 0.58 -7.43 -0.11
CA ASN A 103 -0.14 -8.70 -0.19
C ASN A 103 -0.18 -9.24 -1.62
N ALA A 104 -0.43 -8.37 -2.60
CA ALA A 104 -0.44 -8.73 -4.01
C ALA A 104 0.95 -9.18 -4.49
N ALA A 105 2.02 -8.48 -4.09
CA ALA A 105 3.40 -8.82 -4.44
C ALA A 105 3.80 -10.19 -3.87
N GLU A 106 3.54 -10.43 -2.59
CA GLU A 106 3.81 -11.71 -1.96
C GLU A 106 3.02 -12.87 -2.61
N ALA A 107 1.72 -12.65 -2.91
CA ALA A 107 0.91 -13.67 -3.57
C ALA A 107 1.46 -14.02 -4.96
N THR A 108 1.94 -13.02 -5.69
CA THR A 108 2.50 -13.20 -7.04
C THR A 108 3.84 -13.93 -7.01
N GLU A 109 4.68 -13.73 -5.98
CA GLU A 109 5.97 -14.43 -5.84
C GLU A 109 5.82 -15.94 -5.67
N HIS A 110 4.74 -16.38 -5.03
CA HIS A 110 4.43 -17.79 -4.85
C HIS A 110 3.73 -18.44 -6.06
N ALA A 111 3.48 -17.67 -7.12
CA ALA A 111 2.88 -18.19 -8.33
C ALA A 111 3.94 -18.83 -9.25
N GLU A 112 3.69 -20.06 -9.73
CA GLU A 112 4.48 -20.73 -10.78
C GLU A 112 4.25 -20.13 -12.17
N ARG A 113 4.03 -18.82 -12.29
CA ARG A 113 3.69 -18.18 -13.55
C ARG A 113 4.91 -17.54 -14.20
N LYS A 114 4.97 -17.64 -15.53
CA LYS A 114 6.00 -17.00 -16.36
C LYS A 114 5.93 -15.46 -16.31
N SER A 115 4.76 -14.90 -16.00
CA SER A 115 4.57 -13.46 -15.82
C SER A 115 3.86 -13.18 -14.50
N ARG A 116 4.44 -12.32 -13.69
CA ARG A 116 3.90 -11.84 -12.42
C ARG A 116 3.38 -10.44 -12.64
N VAL A 117 2.10 -10.20 -12.39
CA VAL A 117 1.47 -8.91 -12.67
C VAL A 117 0.63 -8.47 -11.49
N ILE A 118 0.80 -7.22 -11.09
CA ILE A 118 -0.07 -6.49 -10.17
C ILE A 118 -0.69 -5.34 -10.94
N ARG A 119 -1.98 -5.10 -10.73
CA ARG A 119 -2.70 -3.96 -11.30
C ARG A 119 -3.32 -3.12 -10.21
N LEU A 120 -3.02 -1.83 -10.21
CA LEU A 120 -3.64 -0.82 -9.36
C LEU A 120 -4.53 0.07 -10.21
N VAL A 121 -5.75 0.32 -9.75
CA VAL A 121 -6.65 1.33 -10.31
C VAL A 121 -7.05 2.27 -9.17
N LEU A 122 -6.86 3.56 -9.38
CA LEU A 122 -7.37 4.63 -8.52
C LEU A 122 -8.26 5.52 -9.38
N ASP A 123 -9.49 5.68 -8.96
CA ASP A 123 -10.50 6.44 -9.70
C ASP A 123 -11.47 7.14 -8.73
N GLU A 124 -12.32 8.02 -9.22
CA GLU A 124 -13.34 8.69 -8.43
C GLU A 124 -14.53 9.10 -9.30
N ASN A 125 -15.68 9.22 -8.65
CA ASN A 125 -16.85 9.90 -9.20
C ASN A 125 -17.25 11.08 -8.27
N GLU A 126 -18.44 11.61 -8.44
CA GLU A 126 -18.93 12.73 -7.62
C GLU A 126 -19.06 12.37 -6.13
N ASP A 127 -19.41 11.13 -5.80
CA ASP A 127 -19.75 10.69 -4.45
C ASP A 127 -18.64 9.90 -3.74
N GLU A 128 -17.77 9.22 -4.49
CA GLU A 128 -16.84 8.24 -3.93
C GLU A 128 -15.48 8.22 -4.62
N PHE A 129 -14.44 7.87 -3.86
CA PHE A 129 -13.16 7.38 -4.37
C PHE A 129 -13.20 5.86 -4.47
N PHE A 130 -12.61 5.33 -5.54
CA PHE A 130 -12.48 3.89 -5.77
C PHE A 130 -11.02 3.51 -5.82
N PHE A 131 -10.67 2.41 -5.18
CA PHE A 131 -9.37 1.79 -5.37
C PHE A 131 -9.54 0.30 -5.63
N ARG A 132 -8.68 -0.22 -6.49
CA ARG A 132 -8.68 -1.64 -6.83
C ARG A 132 -7.26 -2.12 -6.98
N VAL A 133 -6.91 -3.20 -6.27
CA VAL A 133 -5.61 -3.87 -6.38
C VAL A 133 -5.85 -5.31 -6.76
N GLY A 134 -5.35 -5.70 -7.92
CA GLY A 134 -5.46 -7.06 -8.43
C GLY A 134 -4.10 -7.68 -8.65
N ASN A 135 -4.01 -8.99 -8.48
CA ASN A 135 -2.82 -9.77 -8.80
C ASN A 135 -3.19 -11.11 -9.44
N ASN A 136 -2.31 -11.61 -10.28
CA ASN A 136 -2.46 -12.90 -10.94
C ASN A 136 -1.78 -14.06 -10.21
N GLY A 137 -1.55 -13.94 -8.90
CA GLY A 137 -1.09 -15.01 -8.02
C GLY A 137 -2.19 -16.06 -7.74
N PRO A 138 -1.93 -17.01 -6.83
CA PRO A 138 -2.94 -17.97 -6.41
C PRO A 138 -4.21 -17.27 -5.92
N ALA A 139 -5.37 -17.80 -6.33
CA ALA A 139 -6.65 -17.26 -5.90
C ALA A 139 -6.85 -17.45 -4.40
N VAL A 140 -7.48 -16.46 -3.75
CA VAL A 140 -7.95 -16.63 -2.38
C VAL A 140 -9.12 -17.62 -2.41
N PRO A 141 -9.09 -18.72 -1.60
CA PRO A 141 -10.20 -19.63 -1.51
C PRO A 141 -11.49 -18.90 -1.13
N GLN A 142 -12.60 -19.25 -1.77
CA GLN A 142 -13.88 -18.57 -1.56
C GLN A 142 -14.34 -18.64 -0.09
N GLU A 143 -14.00 -19.72 0.59
CA GLU A 143 -14.29 -19.94 2.01
C GLU A 143 -13.57 -18.92 2.94
N LEU A 144 -12.40 -18.45 2.51
CA LEU A 144 -11.61 -17.45 3.25
C LEU A 144 -11.96 -16.01 2.88
N ALA A 145 -12.64 -15.76 1.75
CA ALA A 145 -12.91 -14.42 1.26
C ALA A 145 -13.69 -13.56 2.28
N ALA A 146 -14.60 -14.16 3.05
CA ALA A 146 -15.35 -13.47 4.09
C ALA A 146 -14.52 -13.18 5.36
N SER A 147 -13.57 -14.04 5.69
CA SER A 147 -12.78 -13.98 6.94
C SER A 147 -11.41 -13.32 6.77
N ILE A 148 -10.95 -13.13 5.55
CA ILE A 148 -9.60 -12.63 5.21
C ILE A 148 -9.30 -11.24 5.83
N PHE A 149 -10.33 -10.47 6.14
CA PHE A 149 -10.23 -9.17 6.81
C PHE A 149 -10.32 -9.26 8.34
N SER A 150 -10.46 -10.46 8.91
CA SER A 150 -10.48 -10.64 10.37
C SER A 150 -9.06 -10.60 10.95
N PRO A 151 -8.89 -10.11 12.20
CA PRO A 151 -7.57 -10.03 12.81
C PRO A 151 -6.95 -11.42 12.95
N GLY A 152 -5.66 -11.54 12.61
CA GLY A 152 -4.91 -12.78 12.74
C GLY A 152 -5.18 -13.83 11.65
N VAL A 153 -6.11 -13.59 10.73
CA VAL A 153 -6.33 -14.50 9.59
C VAL A 153 -5.22 -14.30 8.57
N SER A 154 -4.43 -15.33 8.38
CA SER A 154 -3.34 -15.36 7.40
C SER A 154 -3.15 -16.77 6.88
N THR A 155 -3.02 -16.92 5.58
CA THR A 155 -2.58 -18.17 4.94
C THR A 155 -1.06 -18.40 5.09
N LYS A 156 -0.34 -17.48 5.74
CA LYS A 156 1.13 -17.34 5.72
C LYS A 156 1.82 -17.63 7.07
N GLY A 157 1.10 -18.18 8.07
CA GLY A 157 1.64 -18.56 9.37
C GLY A 157 1.33 -17.62 10.53
N GLU A 158 1.66 -18.05 11.75
CA GLU A 158 1.41 -17.33 13.00
C GLU A 158 2.15 -15.98 13.06
N GLY A 159 1.50 -14.98 13.62
CA GLY A 159 2.05 -13.61 13.78
C GLY A 159 1.86 -12.69 12.58
N ARG A 160 1.22 -13.14 11.49
CA ARG A 160 0.82 -12.36 10.31
C ARG A 160 -0.71 -12.28 10.22
N GLY A 161 -1.25 -11.36 9.40
CA GLY A 161 -2.70 -11.25 9.19
C GLY A 161 -3.33 -9.97 9.73
N MET A 162 -2.51 -8.97 10.10
CA MET A 162 -3.02 -7.66 10.52
C MET A 162 -3.20 -6.68 9.35
N GLY A 163 -2.55 -6.89 8.22
CA GLY A 163 -2.57 -5.94 7.10
C GLY A 163 -3.95 -5.69 6.53
N LEU A 164 -4.70 -6.75 6.20
CA LEU A 164 -6.06 -6.63 5.66
C LEU A 164 -7.08 -6.20 6.72
N PHE A 165 -6.90 -6.60 7.98
CA PHE A 165 -7.69 -6.07 9.09
C PHE A 165 -7.55 -4.55 9.18
N ILE A 166 -6.32 -4.03 9.13
CA ILE A 166 -6.05 -2.59 9.13
C ILE A 166 -6.71 -1.89 7.93
N VAL A 167 -6.65 -2.49 6.74
CA VAL A 167 -7.33 -1.95 5.55
C VAL A 167 -8.81 -1.80 5.82
N ARG A 168 -9.47 -2.84 6.36
CA ARG A 168 -10.89 -2.80 6.70
C ARG A 168 -11.21 -1.72 7.73
N GLU A 169 -10.43 -1.62 8.80
CA GLU A 169 -10.66 -0.62 9.85
C GLU A 169 -10.55 0.82 9.30
N VAL A 170 -9.54 1.11 8.48
CA VAL A 170 -9.40 2.43 7.85
C VAL A 170 -10.57 2.72 6.93
N VAL A 171 -10.93 1.80 6.06
CA VAL A 171 -12.04 1.97 5.12
C VAL A 171 -13.38 2.14 5.85
N ALA A 172 -13.64 1.32 6.87
CA ALA A 172 -14.86 1.39 7.67
C ALA A 172 -14.95 2.71 8.46
N SER A 173 -13.83 3.27 8.92
CA SER A 173 -13.81 4.52 9.72
C SER A 173 -14.40 5.72 8.98
N CYS A 174 -14.42 5.71 7.64
CA CYS A 174 -15.04 6.75 6.82
C CYS A 174 -16.35 6.31 6.16
N GLY A 175 -16.91 5.16 6.55
CA GLY A 175 -18.15 4.60 5.98
C GLY A 175 -17.94 3.94 4.60
N GLY A 176 -16.71 3.63 4.23
CA GLY A 176 -16.37 2.95 2.99
C GLY A 176 -16.58 1.44 3.05
N THR A 177 -16.34 0.78 1.93
CA THR A 177 -16.43 -0.68 1.78
C THR A 177 -15.14 -1.25 1.21
N ILE A 178 -14.82 -2.49 1.56
CA ILE A 178 -13.73 -3.27 1.01
C ILE A 178 -14.17 -4.71 0.81
N GLU A 179 -13.88 -5.26 -0.33
CA GLU A 179 -14.18 -6.65 -0.68
C GLU A 179 -13.00 -7.32 -1.38
N CYS A 180 -13.01 -8.65 -1.34
CA CYS A 180 -12.07 -9.49 -2.06
C CYS A 180 -12.86 -10.45 -2.96
N ALA A 181 -12.54 -10.48 -4.24
CA ALA A 181 -13.16 -11.36 -5.20
C ALA A 181 -12.13 -12.03 -6.10
N ALA A 182 -12.45 -13.25 -6.53
CA ALA A 182 -11.76 -13.90 -7.64
C ALA A 182 -12.41 -13.47 -8.97
N SER A 183 -11.59 -13.09 -9.94
CA SER A 183 -12.03 -12.74 -11.29
C SER A 183 -11.15 -13.48 -12.31
N GLY A 184 -11.63 -14.64 -12.76
CA GLY A 184 -10.81 -15.58 -13.53
C GLY A 184 -9.58 -16.00 -12.72
N ASP A 185 -8.40 -15.78 -13.29
CA ASP A 185 -7.11 -16.07 -12.64
C ASP A 185 -6.59 -14.96 -11.71
N TRP A 186 -7.42 -13.95 -11.41
CA TRP A 186 -7.03 -12.80 -10.60
C TRP A 186 -7.69 -12.83 -9.23
N THR A 187 -6.92 -12.47 -8.21
CA THR A 187 -7.44 -12.02 -6.92
C THR A 187 -7.53 -10.51 -6.96
N VAL A 188 -8.70 -9.95 -6.66
CA VAL A 188 -8.95 -8.51 -6.75
C VAL A 188 -9.53 -8.02 -5.42
N PHE A 189 -8.85 -7.04 -4.82
CA PHE A 189 -9.37 -6.25 -3.70
C PHE A 189 -9.94 -4.95 -4.25
N SER A 190 -11.21 -4.67 -3.97
CA SER A 190 -11.90 -3.47 -4.40
C SER A 190 -12.45 -2.73 -3.18
N GLY A 191 -12.21 -1.43 -3.09
CA GLY A 191 -12.74 -0.62 -2.01
C GLY A 191 -13.27 0.71 -2.49
N THR A 192 -14.20 1.27 -1.71
CA THR A 192 -14.78 2.59 -1.91
C THR A 192 -14.61 3.44 -0.66
N LEU A 193 -14.44 4.74 -0.82
CA LEU A 193 -14.37 5.73 0.25
C LEU A 193 -15.34 6.87 -0.09
N PRO A 194 -16.46 7.03 0.64
CA PRO A 194 -17.42 8.10 0.40
C PRO A 194 -16.78 9.48 0.56
N LYS A 195 -16.99 10.36 -0.39
CA LYS A 195 -16.57 11.77 -0.27
C LYS A 195 -17.41 12.49 0.77
N LYS A 196 -16.80 13.35 1.58
CA LYS A 196 -17.56 14.22 2.48
C LYS A 196 -18.37 15.17 1.61
N LYS A 197 -19.69 15.18 1.77
CA LYS A 197 -20.55 16.21 1.16
C LYS A 197 -20.17 17.54 1.76
N GLU A 198 -19.90 18.52 0.92
CA GLU A 198 -19.77 19.91 1.38
C GLU A 198 -21.14 20.33 1.94
N SER A 199 -21.15 20.70 3.23
CA SER A 199 -22.33 21.28 3.89
C SER A 199 -22.42 22.75 3.56
#